data_9db57f2f0cfcfd073b6f498eb7fd1904
#
_entry.id   9db57f2f0cfcfd073b6f498eb7fd1904
#
_cell.length_a   1.000
_cell.length_b   1.000
_cell.length_c   1.000
_cell.angle_alpha   90.00
_cell.angle_beta   90.00
_cell.angle_gamma   90.00
#
_symmetry.space_group_name_H-M   'P 1'
#
loop_
_entity.id
_entity.type
_entity.pdbx_description
1 polymer ?
#
loop_
_entity_poly.entity_id
_entity_poly.type
_entity_poly.pdbx_seq_one_letter_code
_entity_poly.pdbx_strand_id
1 'polypeptide(L)'
;LRTKSESKAAKSAAALSDRLERYWDSLRMEMIYSRELGLSVVPQTKRQDSNDFSLTDALSLYHRLKGAGKTKLFFEVSGRSIRYLTECLGHDNLSMLKVSDGGQFRDFLFDRGMSSSSVKRVFSSVRAIVNLAIREQGIAVSNVFSGTYIPEDELKQKRPPIPMDALRQVQS
;
A
#
# COMPACT_ATOMS: atom_id res chain seq x y z
N LEU A 1 -28.19 1.11 18.06
CA LEU A 1 -29.63 1.26 17.87
C LEU A 1 -30.10 2.64 18.35
N ARG A 2 -30.22 3.63 17.46
CA ARG A 2 -30.71 4.98 17.78
C ARG A 2 -32.22 5.08 17.48
N THR A 3 -33.06 4.29 18.12
CA THR A 3 -34.51 4.44 17.96
C THR A 3 -35.17 4.71 19.31
N LYS A 4 -36.08 5.69 19.35
CA LYS A 4 -36.89 6.01 20.53
C LYS A 4 -38.14 5.12 20.67
N SER A 5 -38.35 4.18 19.76
CA SER A 5 -39.50 3.27 19.74
C SER A 5 -39.05 1.87 20.15
N GLU A 6 -39.57 1.39 21.28
CA GLU A 6 -39.30 0.06 21.82
C GLU A 6 -39.65 -1.08 20.85
N SER A 7 -40.75 -0.98 20.15
CA SER A 7 -41.20 -1.95 19.12
C SER A 7 -40.21 -2.02 17.94
N LYS A 8 -39.66 -0.90 17.47
CA LYS A 8 -38.64 -0.89 16.42
C LYS A 8 -37.32 -1.45 16.91
N ALA A 9 -36.93 -1.15 18.14
CA ALA A 9 -35.73 -1.69 18.77
C ALA A 9 -35.82 -3.22 18.91
N ALA A 10 -36.95 -3.75 19.38
CA ALA A 10 -37.17 -5.17 19.49
C ALA A 10 -37.11 -5.90 18.14
N LYS A 11 -37.75 -5.36 17.10
CA LYS A 11 -37.67 -5.92 15.73
C LYS A 11 -36.25 -5.94 15.18
N SER A 12 -35.50 -4.87 15.39
CA SER A 12 -34.09 -4.80 14.95
C SER A 12 -33.18 -5.75 15.74
N ALA A 13 -33.44 -5.93 17.04
CA ALA A 13 -32.71 -6.89 17.86
C ALA A 13 -33.00 -8.33 17.43
N ALA A 14 -34.27 -8.67 17.18
CA ALA A 14 -34.65 -10.00 16.69
C ALA A 14 -34.02 -10.30 15.30
N ALA A 15 -34.01 -9.36 14.40
CA ALA A 15 -33.38 -9.51 13.08
C ALA A 15 -31.86 -9.68 13.16
N LEU A 16 -31.19 -9.00 14.11
CA LEU A 16 -29.77 -9.18 14.38
C LEU A 16 -29.47 -10.54 15.00
N SER A 17 -30.30 -11.00 15.95
CA SER A 17 -30.18 -12.32 16.57
C SER A 17 -30.29 -13.43 15.53
N ASP A 18 -31.32 -13.38 14.69
CA ASP A 18 -31.57 -14.34 13.62
C ASP A 18 -30.42 -14.37 12.57
N ARG A 19 -29.83 -13.21 12.29
CA ARG A 19 -28.67 -13.13 11.41
C ARG A 19 -27.42 -13.71 12.04
N LEU A 20 -27.22 -13.51 13.34
CA LEU A 20 -26.11 -14.07 14.12
C LEU A 20 -26.23 -15.60 14.22
N GLU A 21 -27.42 -16.12 14.48
CA GLU A 21 -27.66 -17.55 14.54
C GLU A 21 -27.36 -18.23 13.22
N ARG A 22 -27.86 -17.69 12.10
CA ARG A 22 -27.52 -18.21 10.75
C ARG A 22 -26.02 -18.17 10.46
N TYR A 23 -25.32 -17.18 10.95
CA TYR A 23 -23.88 -17.10 10.82
C TYR A 23 -23.18 -18.20 11.65
N TRP A 24 -23.61 -18.42 12.89
CA TRP A 24 -23.08 -19.49 13.73
C TRP A 24 -23.39 -20.89 13.21
N ASP A 25 -24.55 -21.08 12.64
CA ASP A 25 -24.93 -22.36 12.02
C ASP A 25 -24.08 -22.63 10.77
N SER A 26 -23.79 -21.63 9.96
CA SER A 26 -22.89 -21.79 8.82
C SER A 26 -21.48 -22.19 9.27
N LEU A 27 -20.95 -21.60 10.34
CA LEU A 27 -19.65 -21.97 10.89
C LEU A 27 -19.64 -23.37 11.50
N ARG A 28 -20.72 -23.78 12.18
CA ARG A 28 -20.86 -25.16 12.71
C ARG A 28 -20.88 -26.18 11.60
N MET A 29 -21.64 -25.95 10.55
CA MET A 29 -21.69 -26.81 9.37
C MET A 29 -20.33 -26.91 8.69
N GLU A 30 -19.62 -25.81 8.54
CA GLU A 30 -18.28 -25.78 7.97
C GLU A 30 -17.27 -26.56 8.80
N MET A 31 -17.35 -26.49 10.13
CA MET A 31 -16.52 -27.29 11.04
C MET A 31 -16.84 -28.79 10.95
N ILE A 32 -18.10 -29.16 10.80
CA ILE A 32 -18.53 -30.56 10.67
C ILE A 32 -17.99 -31.14 9.35
N TYR A 33 -18.18 -30.43 8.23
CA TYR A 33 -17.67 -30.85 6.93
C TYR A 33 -16.15 -30.95 6.88
N SER A 34 -15.43 -30.02 7.51
CA SER A 34 -13.97 -30.08 7.57
C SER A 34 -13.46 -31.28 8.37
N ARG A 35 -14.18 -31.68 9.42
CA ARG A 35 -13.85 -32.82 10.27
C ARG A 35 -14.12 -34.16 9.56
N GLU A 36 -15.21 -34.26 8.79
CA GLU A 36 -15.58 -35.48 8.07
C GLU A 36 -14.73 -35.67 6.81
N LEU A 37 -14.34 -34.61 6.12
CA LEU A 37 -13.56 -34.70 4.87
C LEU A 37 -12.04 -34.60 5.09
N GLY A 38 -11.56 -34.45 6.34
CA GLY A 38 -10.13 -34.30 6.64
C GLY A 38 -9.46 -33.08 5.99
N LEU A 39 -10.28 -32.12 5.52
CA LEU A 39 -9.81 -30.88 4.95
C LEU A 39 -9.69 -29.84 6.04
N SER A 40 -8.49 -29.36 6.30
CA SER A 40 -8.24 -28.20 7.16
C SER A 40 -8.84 -26.97 6.46
N VAL A 41 -10.13 -26.73 6.65
CA VAL A 41 -10.75 -25.48 6.22
C VAL A 41 -10.36 -24.43 7.24
N VAL A 42 -9.26 -23.76 6.98
CA VAL A 42 -9.08 -22.41 7.54
C VAL A 42 -10.28 -21.62 7.03
N PRO A 43 -11.11 -21.01 7.91
CA PRO A 43 -12.21 -20.17 7.45
C PRO A 43 -11.59 -19.14 6.50
N GLN A 44 -11.77 -19.35 5.23
CA GLN A 44 -11.57 -18.28 4.27
C GLN A 44 -12.73 -17.34 4.56
N THR A 45 -12.49 -16.36 5.44
CA THR A 45 -13.26 -15.12 5.34
C THR A 45 -13.36 -14.88 3.86
N LYS A 46 -14.57 -15.01 3.27
CA LYS A 46 -14.82 -14.63 1.89
C LYS A 46 -14.10 -13.32 1.74
N ARG A 47 -12.91 -13.36 1.12
CA ARG A 47 -12.35 -12.16 0.53
C ARG A 47 -13.47 -11.72 -0.40
N GLN A 48 -14.21 -10.69 0.03
CA GLN A 48 -15.04 -9.95 -0.88
C GLN A 48 -14.20 -9.83 -2.13
N ASP A 49 -14.84 -10.13 -3.24
CA ASP A 49 -14.30 -10.13 -4.57
C ASP A 49 -13.05 -9.27 -4.60
N SER A 50 -11.92 -9.92 -4.88
CA SER A 50 -10.66 -9.21 -5.01
C SER A 50 -10.89 -8.16 -6.08
N ASN A 51 -11.34 -6.98 -5.63
CA ASN A 51 -11.23 -5.80 -6.45
C ASN A 51 -9.76 -5.79 -6.80
N ASP A 52 -9.45 -6.16 -8.04
CA ASP A 52 -8.09 -6.10 -8.58
C ASP A 52 -7.68 -4.62 -8.62
N PHE A 53 -7.41 -4.09 -7.41
CA PHE A 53 -7.04 -2.69 -7.28
C PHE A 53 -5.62 -2.54 -7.80
N SER A 54 -5.50 -1.83 -8.91
CA SER A 54 -4.23 -1.69 -9.60
C SER A 54 -3.34 -0.63 -8.92
N LEU A 55 -2.04 -0.72 -9.16
CA LEU A 55 -1.08 0.33 -8.75
C LEU A 55 -1.38 1.65 -9.50
N THR A 56 -1.92 1.57 -10.71
CA THR A 56 -2.37 2.73 -11.49
C THR A 56 -3.60 3.38 -10.85
N ASP A 57 -4.55 2.60 -10.31
CA ASP A 57 -5.68 3.12 -9.54
C ASP A 57 -5.22 3.76 -8.23
N ALA A 58 -4.24 3.13 -7.55
CA ALA A 58 -3.62 3.67 -6.35
C ALA A 58 -2.96 5.04 -6.62
N LEU A 59 -2.27 5.18 -7.76
CA LEU A 59 -1.68 6.44 -8.19
C LEU A 59 -2.76 7.50 -8.47
N SER A 60 -3.82 7.14 -9.18
CA SER A 60 -4.95 8.01 -9.49
C SER A 60 -5.65 8.50 -8.22
N LEU A 61 -5.87 7.61 -7.26
CA LEU A 61 -6.38 7.92 -5.93
C LEU A 61 -5.45 8.90 -5.18
N TYR A 62 -4.15 8.63 -5.20
CA TYR A 62 -3.15 9.47 -4.58
C TYR A 62 -3.13 10.89 -5.18
N HIS A 63 -3.19 11.01 -6.50
CA HIS A 63 -3.28 12.28 -7.20
C HIS A 63 -4.55 13.05 -6.85
N ARG A 64 -5.68 12.37 -6.78
CA ARG A 64 -6.98 12.98 -6.41
C ARG A 64 -6.96 13.54 -4.98
N LEU A 65 -6.42 12.78 -4.00
CA LEU A 65 -6.48 13.15 -2.60
C LEU A 65 -5.33 14.07 -2.16
N LYS A 66 -4.15 13.95 -2.77
CA LYS A 66 -2.94 14.69 -2.38
C LYS A 66 -2.45 15.68 -3.41
N GLY A 67 -3.06 15.71 -4.60
CA GLY A 67 -2.63 16.54 -5.72
C GLY A 67 -3.10 17.99 -5.68
N ALA A 68 -4.09 18.34 -4.85
CA ALA A 68 -4.61 19.70 -4.76
C ALA A 68 -3.47 20.68 -4.40
N GLY A 69 -3.26 21.71 -5.24
CA GLY A 69 -2.22 22.70 -5.06
C GLY A 69 -0.78 22.22 -5.29
N LYS A 70 -0.58 21.01 -5.81
CA LYS A 70 0.75 20.48 -6.12
C LYS A 70 1.21 20.88 -7.53
N THR A 71 2.53 20.97 -7.69
CA THR A 71 3.17 21.29 -8.96
C THR A 71 3.17 20.09 -9.91
N LYS A 72 3.36 20.34 -11.21
CA LYS A 72 3.49 19.31 -12.24
C LYS A 72 4.55 18.25 -11.87
N LEU A 73 5.65 18.68 -11.24
CA LEU A 73 6.72 17.80 -10.80
C LEU A 73 6.23 16.72 -9.82
N PHE A 74 5.28 17.03 -8.94
CA PHE A 74 4.68 16.06 -8.02
C PHE A 74 4.03 14.89 -8.76
N PHE A 75 3.25 15.19 -9.79
CA PHE A 75 2.57 14.19 -10.63
C PHE A 75 3.56 13.35 -11.44
N GLU A 76 4.58 14.00 -12.01
CA GLU A 76 5.62 13.32 -12.78
C GLU A 76 6.46 12.37 -11.94
N VAL A 77 6.88 12.80 -10.73
CA VAL A 77 7.71 11.98 -9.85
C VAL A 77 6.93 10.78 -9.33
N SER A 78 5.69 10.97 -8.88
CA SER A 78 4.84 9.88 -8.41
C SER A 78 4.49 8.90 -9.52
N GLY A 79 4.14 9.39 -10.72
CA GLY A 79 3.87 8.55 -11.89
C GLY A 79 5.09 7.75 -12.34
N ARG A 80 6.27 8.38 -12.35
CA ARG A 80 7.54 7.70 -12.66
C ARG A 80 7.85 6.57 -11.66
N SER A 81 7.61 6.82 -10.38
CA SER A 81 7.87 5.83 -9.34
C SER A 81 6.99 4.57 -9.50
N ILE A 82 5.72 4.73 -9.81
CA ILE A 82 4.81 3.59 -10.07
C ILE A 82 5.19 2.89 -11.37
N ARG A 83 5.54 3.63 -12.43
CA ARG A 83 6.00 3.01 -13.68
C ARG A 83 7.24 2.15 -13.49
N TYR A 84 8.21 2.58 -12.70
CA TYR A 84 9.37 1.75 -12.38
C TYR A 84 8.98 0.49 -11.60
N LEU A 85 7.99 0.60 -10.72
CA LEU A 85 7.50 -0.54 -9.96
C LEU A 85 6.79 -1.56 -10.86
N THR A 86 5.86 -1.14 -11.70
CA THR A 86 5.17 -2.02 -12.66
C THR A 86 6.12 -2.65 -13.67
N GLU A 87 7.13 -1.90 -14.12
CA GLU A 87 8.17 -2.40 -15.01
C GLU A 87 9.03 -3.49 -14.35
N CYS A 88 9.37 -3.32 -13.08
CA CYS A 88 10.13 -4.29 -12.30
C CYS A 88 9.33 -5.57 -12.03
N LEU A 89 8.06 -5.44 -11.64
CA LEU A 89 7.24 -6.58 -11.22
C LEU A 89 6.54 -7.30 -12.39
N GLY A 90 6.37 -6.63 -13.54
CA GLY A 90 5.66 -7.16 -14.69
C GLY A 90 4.14 -7.26 -14.50
N HIS A 91 3.60 -6.73 -13.40
CA HIS A 91 2.16 -6.69 -13.13
C HIS A 91 1.77 -5.39 -12.43
N ASP A 92 0.48 -5.04 -12.48
CA ASP A 92 -0.09 -3.81 -11.91
C ASP A 92 -1.07 -4.09 -10.74
N ASN A 93 -1.05 -5.29 -10.16
CA ASN A 93 -2.00 -5.68 -9.12
C ASN A 93 -1.40 -5.49 -7.73
N LEU A 94 -2.05 -4.64 -6.91
CA LEU A 94 -1.61 -4.32 -5.55
C LEU A 94 -1.77 -5.49 -4.59
N SER A 95 -2.77 -6.34 -4.81
CA SER A 95 -3.03 -7.52 -3.95
C SER A 95 -2.03 -8.65 -4.16
N MET A 96 -1.29 -8.64 -5.26
CA MET A 96 -0.25 -9.64 -5.58
C MET A 96 1.12 -9.31 -4.99
N LEU A 97 1.29 -8.14 -4.40
CA LEU A 97 2.58 -7.70 -3.84
C LEU A 97 3.06 -8.63 -2.71
N LYS A 98 4.30 -9.06 -2.81
CA LYS A 98 4.99 -9.94 -1.85
C LYS A 98 6.12 -9.18 -1.15
N VAL A 99 6.52 -9.65 0.02
CA VAL A 99 7.64 -9.06 0.77
C VAL A 99 8.96 -9.08 -0.02
N SER A 100 9.17 -10.12 -0.86
CA SER A 100 10.31 -10.23 -1.78
C SER A 100 10.40 -9.09 -2.80
N ASP A 101 9.25 -8.54 -3.20
CA ASP A 101 9.19 -7.53 -4.26
C ASP A 101 9.86 -6.22 -3.85
N GLY A 102 9.89 -5.93 -2.55
CA GLY A 102 10.63 -4.80 -2.01
C GLY A 102 12.13 -4.89 -2.29
N GLY A 103 12.73 -6.05 -2.06
CA GLY A 103 14.14 -6.31 -2.37
C GLY A 103 14.41 -6.28 -3.87
N GLN A 104 13.59 -6.98 -4.65
CA GLN A 104 13.69 -7.02 -6.11
C GLN A 104 13.60 -5.61 -6.72
N PHE A 105 12.67 -4.79 -6.26
CA PHE A 105 12.51 -3.43 -6.73
C PHE A 105 13.71 -2.54 -6.38
N ARG A 106 14.29 -2.70 -5.18
CA ARG A 106 15.51 -2.01 -4.80
C ARG A 106 16.65 -2.35 -5.76
N ASP A 107 16.89 -3.65 -6.00
CA ASP A 107 17.98 -4.13 -6.83
C ASP A 107 17.79 -3.67 -8.28
N PHE A 108 16.58 -3.73 -8.83
CA PHE A 108 16.23 -3.18 -10.13
C PHE A 108 16.57 -1.69 -10.28
N LEU A 109 16.34 -0.88 -9.25
CA LEU A 109 16.66 0.56 -9.30
C LEU A 109 18.18 0.80 -9.26
N PHE A 110 18.94 -0.01 -8.51
CA PHE A 110 20.39 0.05 -8.51
C PHE A 110 21.00 -0.41 -9.83
N ASP A 111 20.48 -1.46 -10.45
CA ASP A 111 20.89 -1.96 -11.76
C ASP A 111 20.68 -0.90 -12.86
N ARG A 112 19.72 0.00 -12.68
CA ARG A 112 19.51 1.19 -13.52
C ARG A 112 20.51 2.31 -13.24
N GLY A 113 21.46 2.13 -12.36
CA GLY A 113 22.49 3.13 -12.00
C GLY A 113 21.99 4.24 -11.08
N MET A 114 20.87 4.05 -10.36
CA MET A 114 20.39 5.06 -9.43
C MET A 114 21.23 5.08 -8.15
N SER A 115 21.53 6.29 -7.65
CA SER A 115 22.17 6.46 -6.34
C SER A 115 21.22 6.09 -5.20
N SER A 116 21.74 5.70 -4.04
CA SER A 116 20.94 5.37 -2.84
C SER A 116 19.95 6.48 -2.47
N SER A 117 20.33 7.74 -2.62
CA SER A 117 19.43 8.87 -2.35
C SER A 117 18.26 8.93 -3.34
N SER A 118 18.47 8.58 -4.61
CA SER A 118 17.41 8.50 -5.62
C SER A 118 16.50 7.31 -5.36
N VAL A 119 17.06 6.15 -5.03
CA VAL A 119 16.29 4.95 -4.65
C VAL A 119 15.41 5.24 -3.42
N LYS A 120 15.96 5.87 -2.37
CA LYS A 120 15.19 6.28 -1.19
C LYS A 120 14.00 7.20 -1.53
N ARG A 121 14.16 8.12 -2.48
CA ARG A 121 13.08 9.02 -2.95
C ARG A 121 11.99 8.25 -3.70
N VAL A 122 12.37 7.34 -4.59
CA VAL A 122 11.41 6.49 -5.32
C VAL A 122 10.63 5.63 -4.33
N PHE A 123 11.29 4.97 -3.39
CA PHE A 123 10.65 4.19 -2.33
C PHE A 123 9.71 5.03 -1.46
N SER A 124 10.09 6.26 -1.13
CA SER A 124 9.22 7.18 -0.37
C SER A 124 7.92 7.47 -1.11
N SER A 125 7.98 7.71 -2.44
CA SER A 125 6.80 7.91 -3.28
C SER A 125 5.93 6.66 -3.34
N VAL A 126 6.51 5.49 -3.60
CA VAL A 126 5.79 4.21 -3.67
C VAL A 126 5.12 3.90 -2.33
N ARG A 127 5.84 4.04 -1.21
CA ARG A 127 5.29 3.83 0.14
C ARG A 127 4.08 4.72 0.42
N ALA A 128 4.16 5.99 0.04
CA ALA A 128 3.07 6.95 0.27
C ALA A 128 1.82 6.59 -0.55
N ILE A 129 1.98 6.17 -1.81
CA ILE A 129 0.89 5.79 -2.70
C ILE A 129 0.23 4.50 -2.22
N VAL A 130 1.04 3.46 -1.96
CA VAL A 130 0.55 2.15 -1.50
C VAL A 130 -0.12 2.24 -0.13
N ASN A 131 0.46 2.98 0.83
CA ASN A 131 -0.15 3.19 2.14
C ASN A 131 -1.50 3.89 2.06
N LEU A 132 -1.62 4.91 1.18
CA LEU A 132 -2.88 5.60 0.99
C LEU A 132 -3.93 4.66 0.40
N ALA A 133 -3.58 3.91 -0.63
CA ALA A 133 -4.48 2.94 -1.27
C ALA A 133 -4.97 1.87 -0.27
N ILE A 134 -4.08 1.29 0.51
CA ILE A 134 -4.41 0.29 1.54
C ILE A 134 -5.42 0.86 2.55
N ARG A 135 -5.22 2.09 3.02
CA ARG A 135 -6.12 2.73 4.00
C ARG A 135 -7.48 3.08 3.42
N GLU A 136 -7.50 3.68 2.25
CA GLU A 136 -8.76 4.17 1.62
C GLU A 136 -9.61 3.01 1.09
N GLN A 137 -8.99 1.93 0.64
CA GLN A 137 -9.70 0.76 0.09
C GLN A 137 -9.93 -0.33 1.14
N GLY A 138 -9.42 -0.19 2.35
CA GLY A 138 -9.56 -1.20 3.40
C GLY A 138 -8.92 -2.54 3.02
N ILE A 139 -7.87 -2.52 2.18
CA ILE A 139 -7.20 -3.74 1.72
C ILE A 139 -6.42 -4.36 2.89
N ALA A 140 -6.68 -5.62 3.20
CA ALA A 140 -6.04 -6.33 4.30
C ALA A 140 -4.61 -6.81 3.96
N VAL A 141 -3.79 -5.91 3.39
CA VAL A 141 -2.39 -6.17 3.01
C VAL A 141 -1.50 -5.15 3.70
N SER A 142 -0.34 -5.58 4.17
CA SER A 142 0.68 -4.66 4.68
C SER A 142 1.53 -4.10 3.54
N ASN A 143 2.02 -2.86 3.70
CA ASN A 143 2.90 -2.27 2.69
C ASN A 143 4.29 -2.93 2.73
N VAL A 144 4.56 -3.79 1.77
CA VAL A 144 5.79 -4.58 1.64
C VAL A 144 7.05 -3.72 1.47
N PHE A 145 6.92 -2.49 1.00
CA PHE A 145 8.04 -1.57 0.79
C PHE A 145 8.49 -0.87 2.08
N SER A 146 7.69 -0.90 3.16
CA SER A 146 7.98 -0.15 4.40
C SER A 146 9.22 -0.65 5.12
N GLY A 147 9.49 -1.94 5.11
CA GLY A 147 10.62 -2.58 5.79
C GLY A 147 11.85 -2.81 4.90
N THR A 148 11.82 -2.41 3.62
CA THR A 148 12.93 -2.67 2.70
C THR A 148 14.17 -1.84 3.08
N TYR A 149 15.27 -2.53 3.36
CA TYR A 149 16.57 -1.90 3.60
C TYR A 149 17.16 -1.36 2.30
N ILE A 150 17.64 -0.13 2.33
CA ILE A 150 18.32 0.52 1.20
C ILE A 150 19.72 0.93 1.70
N PRO A 151 20.80 0.34 1.13
CA PRO A 151 22.16 0.67 1.53
C PRO A 151 22.46 2.15 1.30
N GLU A 152 23.36 2.70 2.07
CA GLU A 152 23.88 4.06 1.86
C GLU A 152 25.06 4.03 0.91
N ASP A 153 25.21 5.07 0.09
CA ASP A 153 26.40 5.21 -0.73
C ASP A 153 27.58 5.53 0.20
N GLU A 154 28.60 4.68 0.22
CA GLU A 154 29.79 4.84 1.07
C GLU A 154 30.60 6.10 0.73
N LEU A 155 30.38 6.70 -0.43
CA LEU A 155 31.14 7.81 -0.97
C LEU A 155 30.31 9.08 -1.20
N LYS A 156 29.51 9.50 -0.22
CA LYS A 156 29.06 10.90 -0.22
C LYS A 156 30.23 11.79 0.25
N GLN A 157 31.09 12.16 -0.69
CA GLN A 157 31.92 13.35 -0.48
C GLN A 157 30.99 14.50 -0.10
N LYS A 158 31.03 14.93 1.17
CA LYS A 158 30.40 16.19 1.58
C LYS A 158 30.99 17.24 0.68
N ARG A 159 30.16 17.93 -0.10
CA ARG A 159 30.64 19.09 -0.88
C ARG A 159 31.35 20.00 0.10
N PRO A 160 32.63 20.34 -0.12
CA PRO A 160 33.31 21.28 0.74
C PRO A 160 32.52 22.60 0.73
N PRO A 161 32.46 23.33 1.85
CA PRO A 161 31.86 24.64 1.88
C PRO A 161 32.58 25.54 0.87
N ILE A 162 31.85 26.40 0.20
CA ILE A 162 32.41 27.37 -0.75
C ILE A 162 33.40 28.27 0.01
N PRO A 163 34.68 28.36 -0.43
CA PRO A 163 35.65 29.23 0.23
C PRO A 163 35.14 30.68 0.27
N MET A 164 35.35 31.36 1.40
CA MET A 164 34.87 32.74 1.57
C MET A 164 35.43 33.71 0.52
N ASP A 165 36.62 33.42 -0.01
CA ASP A 165 37.24 34.22 -1.05
C ASP A 165 36.49 34.14 -2.39
N ALA A 166 35.97 32.95 -2.73
CA ALA A 166 35.10 32.76 -3.90
C ALA A 166 33.76 33.48 -3.76
N LEU A 167 33.21 33.58 -2.56
CA LEU A 167 31.98 34.34 -2.28
C LEU A 167 32.21 35.85 -2.46
N ARG A 168 33.36 36.38 -2.04
CA ARG A 168 33.70 37.80 -2.22
C ARG A 168 33.85 38.21 -3.67
N GLN A 169 34.41 37.31 -4.54
CA GLN A 169 34.56 37.57 -5.97
C GLN A 169 33.22 37.64 -6.72
N VAL A 170 32.16 37.04 -6.22
CA VAL A 170 30.82 37.11 -6.86
C VAL A 170 30.03 38.34 -6.41
N GLN A 171 30.44 39.01 -5.32
CA GLN A 171 29.76 40.19 -4.75
C GLN A 171 30.43 41.54 -5.17
N SER A 172 31.56 41.45 -5.88
CA SER A 172 32.24 42.60 -6.48
C SER A 172 31.85 42.79 -7.95
#